data_17afdb79de966a894b120ccaafbf4381
#
_entry.id   17afdb79de966a894b120ccaafbf4381
#
_cell.length_a   1.000
_cell.length_b   1.000
_cell.length_c   1.000
_cell.angle_alpha   90.00
_cell.angle_beta   90.00
_cell.angle_gamma   90.00
#
_symmetry.space_group_name_H-M   'P 1'
#
loop_
_entity.id
_entity.type
_entity.pdbx_description
1 polymer ?
#
loop_
_entity_poly.entity_id
_entity_poly.type
_entity_poly.pdbx_seq_one_letter_code
_entity_poly.pdbx_strand_id
1 'polypeptide(L)'
;MAEISFYILPTQSQHERLLFACKLIEKAYRSGCFCYVLTDTAGQSQQIDNLLWTFRAGSFIPHQLYTGDIPATEQVLIGSLSAPAQWQKTVINLSSQCANAERVLEILDNSEATKAVGRERYRHYKEAGHNLTTHKM
;
A
#
# COMPACT_ATOMS: atom_id res chain seq x y z
N MET A 1 -7.13 17.61 2.14
CA MET A 1 -7.40 16.93 0.89
C MET A 1 -6.19 16.07 0.53
N ALA A 2 -6.40 14.78 0.29
CA ALA A 2 -5.33 13.85 -0.02
C ALA A 2 -5.26 13.55 -1.51
N GLU A 3 -4.10 13.06 -1.96
CA GLU A 3 -3.89 12.56 -3.30
C GLU A 3 -4.09 11.05 -3.29
N ILE A 4 -5.07 10.55 -4.04
CA ILE A 4 -5.38 9.12 -4.10
C ILE A 4 -5.10 8.62 -5.51
N SER A 5 -4.19 7.65 -5.64
CA SER A 5 -3.85 7.06 -6.93
C SER A 5 -4.29 5.59 -6.95
N PHE A 6 -5.08 5.22 -7.94
CA PHE A 6 -5.53 3.84 -8.16
C PHE A 6 -4.71 3.23 -9.30
N TYR A 7 -4.06 2.11 -9.02
CA TYR A 7 -3.34 1.33 -10.01
C TYR A 7 -4.13 0.06 -10.29
N ILE A 8 -4.60 -0.09 -11.53
CA ILE A 8 -5.38 -1.27 -11.94
C ILE A 8 -4.49 -2.13 -12.81
N LEU A 9 -4.12 -3.30 -12.29
CA LEU A 9 -3.20 -4.21 -12.97
C LEU A 9 -3.95 -5.09 -13.99
N PRO A 10 -3.29 -5.49 -15.08
CA PRO A 10 -3.94 -6.32 -16.11
C PRO A 10 -3.96 -7.81 -15.76
N THR A 11 -3.74 -8.17 -14.49
CA THR A 11 -3.64 -9.54 -14.03
C THR A 11 -4.68 -9.81 -12.94
N GLN A 12 -5.07 -11.08 -12.78
CA GLN A 12 -5.90 -11.53 -11.66
C GLN A 12 -5.06 -12.20 -10.58
N SER A 13 -3.73 -12.21 -10.73
CA SER A 13 -2.83 -12.88 -9.79
C SER A 13 -2.58 -12.02 -8.57
N GLN A 14 -2.88 -12.56 -7.38
CA GLN A 14 -2.57 -11.91 -6.11
C GLN A 14 -1.06 -11.73 -5.94
N HIS A 15 -0.27 -12.70 -6.40
CA HIS A 15 1.19 -12.62 -6.32
C HIS A 15 1.71 -11.43 -7.15
N GLU A 16 1.21 -11.24 -8.36
CA GLU A 16 1.58 -10.10 -9.20
C GLU A 16 1.21 -8.77 -8.55
N ARG A 17 0.07 -8.71 -7.88
CA ARG A 17 -0.39 -7.54 -7.14
C ARG A 17 0.59 -7.20 -6.02
N LEU A 18 1.01 -8.19 -5.26
CA LEU A 18 1.96 -8.00 -4.16
C LEU A 18 3.35 -7.60 -4.67
N LEU A 19 3.78 -8.17 -5.80
CA LEU A 19 5.06 -7.77 -6.42
C LEU A 19 5.02 -6.30 -6.87
N PHE A 20 3.90 -5.87 -7.43
CA PHE A 20 3.73 -4.47 -7.83
C PHE A 20 3.81 -3.55 -6.60
N ALA A 21 3.22 -3.97 -5.48
CA ALA A 21 3.33 -3.24 -4.23
C ALA A 21 4.78 -3.10 -3.79
N CYS A 22 5.57 -4.17 -3.88
CA CYS A 22 7.00 -4.12 -3.54
C CYS A 22 7.76 -3.11 -4.41
N LYS A 23 7.44 -3.03 -5.70
CA LYS A 23 8.06 -2.05 -6.61
C LYS A 23 7.70 -0.62 -6.22
N LEU A 24 6.47 -0.36 -5.80
CA LEU A 24 6.06 0.95 -5.33
C LEU A 24 6.74 1.31 -4.01
N ILE A 25 6.88 0.34 -3.11
CA ILE A 25 7.60 0.53 -1.85
C ILE A 25 9.04 0.93 -2.12
N GLU A 26 9.71 0.22 -3.03
CA GLU A 26 11.08 0.52 -3.40
C GLU A 26 11.21 1.92 -3.99
N LYS A 27 10.30 2.29 -4.89
CA LYS A 27 10.29 3.60 -5.52
C LYS A 27 10.12 4.71 -4.48
N ALA A 28 9.21 4.54 -3.53
CA ALA A 28 8.98 5.49 -2.45
C ALA A 28 10.23 5.61 -1.57
N TYR A 29 10.81 4.48 -1.18
CA TYR A 29 12.00 4.46 -0.35
C TYR A 29 13.18 5.17 -1.02
N ARG A 30 13.41 4.93 -2.31
CA ARG A 30 14.48 5.58 -3.07
C ARG A 30 14.29 7.09 -3.22
N SER A 31 13.04 7.55 -3.13
CA SER A 31 12.73 8.99 -3.15
C SER A 31 12.80 9.62 -1.75
N GLY A 32 13.20 8.87 -0.74
CA GLY A 32 13.33 9.34 0.64
C GLY A 32 12.06 9.22 1.48
N CYS A 33 11.06 8.46 1.02
CA CYS A 33 9.80 8.32 1.72
C CYS A 33 9.67 6.94 2.36
N PHE A 34 9.46 6.90 3.67
CA PHE A 34 9.17 5.66 4.40
C PHE A 34 7.66 5.50 4.45
N CYS A 35 7.13 4.67 3.55
CA CYS A 35 5.69 4.46 3.45
C CYS A 35 5.17 3.46 4.48
N TYR A 36 3.86 3.49 4.70
CA TYR A 36 3.15 2.47 5.46
C TYR A 36 2.37 1.59 4.49
N VAL A 37 2.45 0.28 4.67
CA VAL A 37 1.70 -0.66 3.85
C VAL A 37 0.57 -1.20 4.70
N LEU A 38 -0.67 -0.86 4.32
CA LEU A 38 -1.86 -1.27 5.05
C LEU A 38 -2.42 -2.56 4.44
N THR A 39 -2.63 -3.56 5.29
CA THR A 39 -3.17 -4.86 4.91
C THR A 39 -4.42 -5.18 5.73
N ASP A 40 -5.15 -6.23 5.35
CA ASP A 40 -6.32 -6.68 6.10
C ASP A 40 -5.96 -7.61 7.26
N THR A 41 -4.88 -8.39 7.12
CA THR A 41 -4.54 -9.44 8.09
C THR A 41 -3.04 -9.49 8.35
N ALA A 42 -2.68 -10.06 9.49
CA ALA A 42 -1.27 -10.31 9.83
C ALA A 42 -0.61 -11.26 8.82
N GLY A 43 -1.37 -12.21 8.27
CA GLY A 43 -0.86 -13.13 7.24
C GLY A 43 -0.48 -12.40 5.96
N GLN A 44 -1.28 -11.45 5.52
CA GLN A 44 -0.98 -10.62 4.36
C GLN A 44 0.24 -9.72 4.61
N SER A 45 0.35 -9.16 5.82
CA SER A 45 1.52 -8.38 6.22
C SER A 45 2.79 -9.21 6.14
N GLN A 46 2.73 -10.46 6.60
CA GLN A 46 3.87 -11.38 6.55
C GLN A 46 4.27 -11.72 5.11
N GLN A 47 3.29 -11.86 4.21
CA GLN A 47 3.59 -12.10 2.80
C GLN A 47 4.36 -10.95 2.17
N ILE A 48 3.98 -9.71 2.46
CA ILE A 48 4.71 -8.54 1.96
C ILE A 48 6.11 -8.48 2.57
N ASP A 49 6.23 -8.71 3.87
CA ASP A 49 7.52 -8.74 4.55
C ASP A 49 8.48 -9.74 3.88
N ASN A 50 8.00 -10.94 3.63
CA ASN A 50 8.80 -11.98 2.98
C ASN A 50 9.21 -11.60 1.55
N LEU A 51 8.29 -11.02 0.78
CA LEU A 51 8.56 -10.60 -0.59
C LEU A 51 9.58 -9.47 -0.67
N LEU A 52 9.56 -8.54 0.27
CA LEU A 52 10.53 -7.44 0.29
C LEU A 52 11.95 -7.92 0.43
N TRP A 53 12.17 -9.08 1.05
CA TRP A 53 13.49 -9.69 1.17
C TRP A 53 13.98 -10.29 -0.15
N THR A 54 13.10 -10.70 -1.04
CA THR A 54 13.45 -11.55 -2.17
C THR A 54 12.98 -11.08 -3.54
N PHE A 55 12.13 -10.03 -3.64
CA PHE A 55 11.55 -9.66 -4.93
C PHE A 55 12.58 -9.13 -5.93
N ARG A 56 13.70 -8.62 -5.46
CA ARG A 56 14.79 -8.12 -6.30
C ARG A 56 16.11 -8.35 -5.60
N ALA A 57 17.05 -9.02 -6.29
CA ALA A 57 18.40 -9.26 -5.76
C ALA A 57 19.10 -7.91 -5.55
N GLY A 58 19.74 -7.76 -4.40
CA GLY A 58 20.51 -6.56 -4.06
C GLY A 58 19.67 -5.37 -3.59
N SER A 59 18.35 -5.51 -3.56
CA SER A 59 17.49 -4.46 -3.01
C SER A 59 17.42 -4.60 -1.49
N PHE A 60 17.81 -3.56 -0.78
CA PHE A 60 17.83 -3.54 0.68
C PHE A 60 16.93 -2.41 1.17
N ILE A 61 15.68 -2.76 1.52
CA ILE A 61 14.70 -1.78 1.99
C ILE A 61 14.47 -2.06 3.48
N PRO A 62 14.86 -1.14 4.39
CA PRO A 62 14.54 -1.30 5.80
C PRO A 62 13.04 -1.37 6.00
N HIS A 63 12.55 -2.45 6.60
CA HIS A 63 11.12 -2.62 6.84
C HIS A 63 10.87 -3.46 8.07
N GLN A 64 9.68 -3.29 8.67
CA GLN A 64 9.28 -3.98 9.88
C GLN A 64 7.78 -4.16 9.91
N LEU A 65 7.33 -5.27 10.48
CA LEU A 65 5.91 -5.48 10.77
C LEU A 65 5.50 -4.55 11.91
N TYR A 66 4.38 -3.85 11.73
CA TYR A 66 3.86 -2.94 12.73
C TYR A 66 2.80 -3.65 13.57
N THR A 67 3.03 -3.71 14.87
CA THR A 67 2.12 -4.34 15.83
C THR A 67 1.62 -3.37 16.90
N GLY A 68 1.80 -2.07 16.67
CA GLY A 68 1.37 -1.02 17.58
C GLY A 68 2.51 -0.22 18.21
N ASP A 69 3.73 -0.76 18.15
CA ASP A 69 4.91 -0.10 18.70
C ASP A 69 5.66 0.67 17.61
N ILE A 70 5.90 1.95 17.82
CA ILE A 70 6.61 2.79 16.86
C ILE A 70 8.11 2.49 16.94
N PRO A 71 8.77 2.14 15.80
CA PRO A 71 10.18 1.86 15.82
C PRO A 71 11.01 3.12 16.09
N ALA A 72 12.21 2.92 16.65
CA ALA A 72 13.11 4.02 16.98
C ALA A 72 13.72 4.68 15.74
N THR A 73 13.81 3.95 14.61
CA THR A 73 14.38 4.46 13.37
C THR A 73 13.32 4.46 12.27
N GLU A 74 13.48 5.38 11.32
CA GLU A 74 12.58 5.44 10.17
C GLU A 74 12.81 4.24 9.26
N GLN A 75 11.71 3.56 8.91
CA GLN A 75 11.71 2.41 8.00
C GLN A 75 10.30 2.20 7.48
N VAL A 76 10.16 1.37 6.46
CA VAL A 76 8.85 1.00 5.93
C VAL A 76 8.12 0.16 6.98
N LEU A 77 6.88 0.51 7.30
CA LEU A 77 6.04 -0.27 8.21
C LEU A 77 4.96 -1.00 7.43
N ILE A 78 4.67 -2.22 7.86
CA ILE A 78 3.66 -3.08 7.25
C ILE A 78 2.74 -3.58 8.35
N GLY A 79 1.44 -3.33 8.24
CA GLY A 79 0.51 -3.79 9.27
C GLY A 79 -0.93 -3.67 8.87
N SER A 80 -1.81 -4.21 9.72
CA SER A 80 -3.26 -4.16 9.57
C SER A 80 -3.92 -3.12 10.48
N LEU A 81 -3.14 -2.41 11.28
CA LEU A 81 -3.60 -1.31 12.12
C LEU A 81 -3.49 0.01 11.34
N SER A 82 -4.16 1.05 11.84
CA SER A 82 -4.04 2.38 11.24
C SER A 82 -2.58 2.87 11.33
N ALA A 83 -2.13 3.59 10.29
CA ALA A 83 -0.77 4.10 10.26
C ALA A 83 -0.51 5.09 11.40
N PRO A 84 0.63 4.96 12.09
CA PRO A 84 1.00 5.97 13.09
C PRO A 84 1.28 7.31 12.40
N ALA A 85 1.20 8.41 13.16
CA ALA A 85 1.23 9.77 12.62
C ALA A 85 2.42 10.04 11.70
N GLN A 86 3.62 9.54 12.05
CA GLN A 86 4.82 9.77 11.26
C GLN A 86 4.81 9.00 9.91
N TRP A 87 3.92 8.05 9.73
CA TRP A 87 3.79 7.24 8.53
C TRP A 87 2.54 7.55 7.71
N GLN A 88 1.87 8.67 7.97
CA GLN A 88 0.67 9.08 7.24
C GLN A 88 0.95 9.95 6.03
N LYS A 89 2.22 10.08 5.63
CA LYS A 89 2.59 10.81 4.43
C LYS A 89 2.21 10.03 3.18
N THR A 90 2.61 8.78 3.10
CA THR A 90 2.26 7.88 2.00
C THR A 90 1.87 6.53 2.54
N VAL A 91 0.66 6.07 2.19
CA VAL A 91 0.17 4.74 2.53
C VAL A 91 -0.10 3.97 1.25
N ILE A 92 0.46 2.76 1.15
CA ILE A 92 0.14 1.82 0.08
C ILE A 92 -0.95 0.91 0.63
N ASN A 93 -2.13 0.98 0.04
CA ASN A 93 -3.30 0.29 0.57
C ASN A 93 -3.55 -1.03 -0.15
N LEU A 94 -3.31 -2.13 0.54
CA LEU A 94 -3.65 -3.47 0.09
C LEU A 94 -4.88 -4.02 0.82
N SER A 95 -5.45 -3.23 1.73
CA SER A 95 -6.60 -3.64 2.52
C SER A 95 -7.90 -3.42 1.77
N SER A 96 -8.99 -3.90 2.32
CA SER A 96 -10.34 -3.69 1.79
C SER A 96 -10.97 -2.38 2.30
N GLN A 97 -10.29 -1.65 3.17
CA GLN A 97 -10.80 -0.41 3.77
C GLN A 97 -10.09 0.81 3.18
N CYS A 98 -10.71 1.97 3.31
CA CYS A 98 -10.07 3.23 2.94
C CYS A 98 -8.93 3.54 3.90
N ALA A 99 -7.88 4.16 3.37
CA ALA A 99 -6.73 4.60 4.16
C ALA A 99 -6.80 6.11 4.38
N ASN A 100 -6.19 6.57 5.47
CA ASN A 100 -6.07 8.00 5.78
C ASN A 100 -4.60 8.39 5.73
N ALA A 101 -4.24 9.22 4.75
CA ALA A 101 -2.87 9.71 4.57
C ALA A 101 -2.90 10.92 3.65
N GLU A 102 -1.79 11.64 3.57
CA GLU A 102 -1.66 12.74 2.60
C GLU A 102 -1.67 12.19 1.18
N ARG A 103 -1.09 11.02 0.97
CA ARG A 103 -1.07 10.32 -0.31
C ARG A 103 -1.38 8.84 -0.10
N VAL A 104 -2.33 8.31 -0.87
CA VAL A 104 -2.72 6.89 -0.81
C VAL A 104 -2.52 6.27 -2.18
N LEU A 105 -1.85 5.13 -2.21
CA LEU A 105 -1.67 4.33 -3.42
C LEU A 105 -2.52 3.07 -3.28
N GLU A 106 -3.57 2.96 -4.11
CA GLU A 106 -4.47 1.82 -4.14
C GLU A 106 -4.03 0.89 -5.26
N ILE A 107 -3.93 -0.40 -4.98
CA ILE A 107 -3.50 -1.39 -5.97
C ILE A 107 -4.59 -2.43 -6.13
N LEU A 108 -5.15 -2.51 -7.32
CA LEU A 108 -6.23 -3.44 -7.66
C LEU A 108 -5.75 -4.42 -8.73
N ASP A 109 -6.10 -5.69 -8.58
CA ASP A 109 -5.94 -6.64 -9.68
C ASP A 109 -7.16 -6.54 -10.61
N ASN A 110 -7.19 -7.35 -11.68
CA ASN A 110 -8.26 -7.30 -12.67
C ASN A 110 -9.43 -8.25 -12.34
N SER A 111 -9.54 -8.73 -11.11
CA SER A 111 -10.67 -9.57 -10.71
C SER A 111 -11.90 -8.70 -10.43
N GLU A 112 -13.09 -9.24 -10.71
CA GLU A 112 -14.34 -8.50 -10.49
C GLU A 112 -14.56 -8.19 -9.00
N ALA A 113 -14.19 -9.12 -8.13
CA ALA A 113 -14.35 -8.93 -6.68
C ALA A 113 -13.50 -7.76 -6.19
N THR A 114 -12.23 -7.70 -6.58
CA THR A 114 -11.31 -6.62 -6.17
C THR A 114 -11.75 -5.29 -6.77
N LYS A 115 -12.15 -5.29 -8.05
CA LYS A 115 -12.62 -4.07 -8.71
C LYS A 115 -13.90 -3.53 -8.08
N ALA A 116 -14.83 -4.41 -7.67
CA ALA A 116 -16.07 -3.99 -7.03
C ALA A 116 -15.80 -3.27 -5.69
N VAL A 117 -14.94 -3.86 -4.86
CA VAL A 117 -14.55 -3.25 -3.58
C VAL A 117 -13.77 -1.96 -3.81
N GLY A 118 -12.93 -1.94 -4.85
CA GLY A 118 -12.17 -0.74 -5.23
C GLY A 118 -13.07 0.41 -5.66
N ARG A 119 -14.16 0.12 -6.39
CA ARG A 119 -15.14 1.15 -6.77
C ARG A 119 -15.82 1.77 -5.57
N GLU A 120 -16.10 0.98 -4.52
CA GLU A 120 -16.67 1.50 -3.28
C GLU A 120 -15.70 2.48 -2.60
N ARG A 121 -14.41 2.11 -2.50
CA ARG A 121 -13.40 2.99 -1.93
C ARG A 121 -13.24 4.27 -2.76
N TYR A 122 -13.25 4.14 -4.08
CA TYR A 122 -13.16 5.29 -4.99
C TYR A 122 -14.28 6.28 -4.70
N ARG A 123 -15.50 5.78 -4.53
CA ARG A 123 -16.66 6.63 -4.21
C ARG A 123 -16.47 7.35 -2.88
N HIS A 124 -16.02 6.63 -1.85
CA HIS A 124 -15.78 7.22 -0.52
C HIS A 124 -14.73 8.32 -0.57
N TYR A 125 -13.62 8.10 -1.27
CA TYR A 125 -12.58 9.12 -1.40
C TYR A 125 -13.10 10.35 -2.16
N LYS A 126 -13.88 10.13 -3.19
CA LYS A 126 -14.44 11.22 -4.00
C LYS A 126 -15.42 12.06 -3.19
N GLU A 127 -16.30 11.40 -2.44
CA GLU A 127 -17.27 12.09 -1.57
C GLU A 127 -16.59 12.88 -0.47
N ALA A 128 -15.44 12.43 0.01
CA ALA A 128 -14.65 13.13 1.00
C ALA A 128 -13.85 14.31 0.44
N GLY A 129 -13.88 14.53 -0.87
CA GLY A 129 -13.24 15.67 -1.50
C GLY A 129 -11.78 15.50 -1.86
N HIS A 130 -11.27 14.28 -1.91
CA HIS A 130 -9.89 14.00 -2.30
C HIS A 130 -9.68 14.06 -3.81
N ASN A 131 -8.43 14.28 -4.22
CA ASN A 131 -8.04 14.20 -5.63
C ASN A 131 -7.76 12.76 -6.01
N LEU A 132 -8.43 12.26 -7.04
CA LEU A 132 -8.29 10.87 -7.48
C LEU A 132 -7.69 10.79 -8.88
N THR A 133 -6.74 9.87 -9.04
CA THR A 133 -6.12 9.56 -10.33
C THR A 133 -6.17 8.04 -10.52
N THR A 134 -6.46 7.60 -11.74
CA THR A 134 -6.50 6.17 -12.06
C THR A 134 -5.47 5.85 -13.14
N HIS A 135 -4.66 4.83 -12.88
CA HIS A 135 -3.66 4.33 -13.82
C HIS A 135 -4.02 2.90 -14.21
N LYS A 136 -4.36 2.69 -15.47
CA LYS A 136 -4.55 1.35 -16.04
C LYS A 136 -3.21 0.89 -16.58
N MET A 137 -2.69 -0.16 -15.97
CA MET A 137 -1.37 -0.68 -16.28
C MET A 137 -1.38 -1.68 -17.44
#